data_9a55c6d2055dbabd219b64c1937fa1b0
#
_entry.id   9a55c6d2055dbabd219b64c1937fa1b0
#
_cell.length_a   1.000
_cell.length_b   1.000
_cell.length_c   1.000
_cell.angle_alpha   90.00
_cell.angle_beta   90.00
_cell.angle_gamma   90.00
#
_symmetry.space_group_name_H-M   'P 1'
#
loop_
_entity.id
_entity.type
_entity.pdbx_description
1 polymer ?
#
loop_
_entity_poly.entity_id
_entity_poly.type
_entity_poly.pdbx_seq_one_letter_code
_entity_poly.pdbx_strand_id
1 'polypeptide(L)'
;MKHKYQLFTLSKQMVTGLVHIAAEENIEVEPPVQLYGNRVEVPVRFRENPPLAFLEQNLFRYTKRVYDNKQDMLSLHAVKNPKEESVFIVSEILRLVRTKGYRYRDMAVIVSDMETYAEYMERAFRICGVPFLWITNEVCCLIPLWNT
;
A
#
# COMPACT_ATOMS: atom_id res chain seq x y z
N MET A 1 3.23 -23.25 -17.70
CA MET A 1 2.27 -23.34 -16.58
C MET A 1 1.71 -21.94 -16.32
N LYS A 2 0.41 -21.69 -16.54
CA LYS A 2 -0.23 -20.42 -16.17
C LYS A 2 -0.37 -20.43 -14.65
N HIS A 3 0.31 -19.52 -13.96
CA HIS A 3 0.17 -19.38 -12.52
C HIS A 3 -1.27 -19.05 -12.15
N LYS A 4 -1.88 -19.90 -11.34
CA LYS A 4 -3.29 -19.85 -10.95
C LYS A 4 -3.64 -18.62 -10.09
N TYR A 5 -2.62 -17.95 -9.54
CA TYR A 5 -2.74 -16.80 -8.64
C TYR A 5 -1.99 -15.59 -9.20
N GLN A 6 -2.64 -14.85 -10.08
CA GLN A 6 -2.15 -13.53 -10.49
C GLN A 6 -2.81 -12.46 -9.63
N LEU A 7 -2.05 -11.44 -9.24
CA LEU A 7 -2.49 -10.34 -8.38
C LEU A 7 -3.83 -9.70 -8.80
N PHE A 8 -4.12 -9.65 -10.10
CA PHE A 8 -5.34 -9.02 -10.64
C PHE A 8 -6.32 -10.04 -11.25
N THR A 9 -6.32 -11.28 -10.80
CA THR A 9 -7.21 -12.33 -11.36
C THR A 9 -8.68 -11.95 -11.20
N LEU A 10 -9.10 -11.50 -10.01
CA LEU A 10 -10.48 -11.10 -9.75
C LEU A 10 -10.92 -9.91 -10.61
N SER A 11 -10.07 -8.89 -10.73
CA SER A 11 -10.38 -7.73 -11.58
C SER A 11 -10.52 -8.12 -13.05
N LYS A 12 -9.67 -9.03 -13.54
CA LYS A 12 -9.78 -9.54 -14.91
C LYS A 12 -11.06 -10.35 -15.12
N GLN A 13 -11.43 -11.18 -14.16
CA GLN A 13 -12.67 -11.96 -14.22
C GLN A 13 -13.90 -11.04 -14.23
N MET A 14 -13.91 -10.00 -13.39
CA MET A 14 -14.95 -9.01 -13.35
C MET A 14 -15.11 -8.28 -14.70
N VAL A 15 -14.02 -7.80 -15.28
CA VAL A 15 -14.04 -7.14 -16.61
C VAL A 15 -14.54 -8.10 -17.69
N THR A 16 -14.07 -9.34 -17.68
CA THR A 16 -14.54 -10.37 -18.65
C THR A 16 -16.04 -10.63 -18.49
N GLY A 17 -16.53 -10.72 -17.24
CA GLY A 17 -17.96 -10.89 -16.96
C GLY A 17 -18.81 -9.72 -17.46
N LEU A 18 -18.36 -8.49 -17.25
CA LEU A 18 -19.06 -7.29 -17.74
C LEU A 18 -19.11 -7.24 -19.28
N VAL A 19 -18.03 -7.58 -19.95
CA VAL A 19 -18.00 -7.65 -21.43
C VAL A 19 -18.95 -8.75 -21.94
N HIS A 20 -19.05 -9.87 -21.24
CA HIS A 20 -19.98 -10.95 -21.60
C HIS A 20 -21.44 -10.51 -21.48
N ILE A 21 -21.81 -9.87 -20.36
CA ILE A 21 -23.15 -9.32 -20.14
C ILE A 21 -23.48 -8.27 -21.22
N ALA A 22 -22.55 -7.38 -21.52
CA ALA A 22 -22.74 -6.37 -22.57
C ALA A 22 -23.02 -7.02 -23.93
N ALA A 23 -22.31 -8.11 -24.26
CA ALA A 23 -22.53 -8.84 -25.50
C ALA A 23 -23.90 -9.55 -25.53
N GLU A 24 -24.37 -10.11 -24.42
CA GLU A 24 -25.70 -10.73 -24.30
C GLU A 24 -26.80 -9.72 -24.48
N GLU A 25 -26.64 -8.51 -23.96
CA GLU A 25 -27.62 -7.41 -24.04
C GLU A 25 -27.45 -6.53 -25.29
N ASN A 26 -26.57 -6.92 -26.23
CA ASN A 26 -26.25 -6.16 -27.43
C ASN A 26 -25.81 -4.70 -27.15
N ILE A 27 -25.09 -4.48 -26.07
CA ILE A 27 -24.50 -3.19 -25.70
C ILE A 27 -23.12 -3.08 -26.36
N GLU A 28 -22.89 -2.01 -27.11
CA GLU A 28 -21.61 -1.73 -27.70
C GLU A 28 -20.59 -1.33 -26.61
N VAL A 29 -19.45 -2.04 -26.56
CA VAL A 29 -18.38 -1.75 -25.63
C VAL A 29 -17.28 -0.98 -26.34
N GLU A 30 -17.00 0.24 -25.87
CA GLU A 30 -15.91 1.04 -26.41
C GLU A 30 -14.53 0.37 -26.15
N PRO A 31 -13.54 0.60 -27.02
CA PRO A 31 -12.21 0.06 -26.81
C PRO A 31 -11.61 0.61 -25.51
N PRO A 32 -10.84 -0.21 -24.76
CA PRO A 32 -10.30 0.19 -23.46
C PRO A 32 -9.32 1.37 -23.62
N VAL A 33 -9.51 2.40 -22.80
CA VAL A 33 -8.58 3.52 -22.70
C VAL A 33 -7.36 3.11 -21.88
N GLN A 34 -6.20 3.14 -22.48
CA GLN A 34 -4.93 2.83 -21.82
C GLN A 34 -4.34 4.10 -21.21
N LEU A 35 -4.29 4.18 -19.88
CA LEU A 35 -3.85 5.37 -19.16
C LEU A 35 -2.33 5.60 -19.20
N TYR A 36 -1.55 4.55 -19.44
CA TYR A 36 -0.11 4.63 -19.70
C TYR A 36 0.28 3.52 -20.68
N GLY A 37 1.24 3.81 -21.51
CA GLY A 37 1.59 2.94 -22.62
C GLY A 37 2.42 1.72 -22.23
N ASN A 38 3.01 1.10 -23.21
CA ASN A 38 3.74 -0.15 -23.11
C ASN A 38 4.81 -0.14 -21.99
N ARG A 39 5.16 -1.30 -21.49
CA ARG A 39 6.07 -1.72 -20.41
C ARG A 39 7.30 -0.84 -20.09
N VAL A 40 7.54 0.21 -20.83
CA VAL A 40 8.70 1.13 -20.70
C VAL A 40 8.32 2.43 -19.99
N GLU A 41 7.04 2.78 -19.95
CA GLU A 41 6.60 4.03 -19.32
C GLU A 41 6.32 3.82 -17.83
N VAL A 42 6.88 4.73 -17.04
CA VAL A 42 6.64 4.79 -15.59
C VAL A 42 5.18 5.19 -15.37
N PRO A 43 4.41 4.45 -14.53
CA PRO A 43 3.05 4.85 -14.17
C PRO A 43 3.02 6.30 -13.69
N VAL A 44 2.03 7.07 -14.14
CA VAL A 44 1.93 8.52 -13.84
C VAL A 44 2.02 8.81 -12.34
N ARG A 45 1.37 7.99 -11.50
CA ARG A 45 1.38 8.12 -10.03
C ARG A 45 2.76 7.90 -9.39
N PHE A 46 3.69 7.23 -10.07
CA PHE A 46 5.03 6.96 -9.57
C PHE A 46 6.13 7.64 -10.40
N ARG A 47 5.77 8.63 -11.20
CA ARG A 47 6.74 9.32 -12.07
C ARG A 47 7.90 9.94 -11.28
N GLU A 48 7.62 10.44 -10.09
CA GLU A 48 8.62 11.04 -9.20
C GLU A 48 9.25 10.02 -8.24
N ASN A 49 8.85 8.75 -8.32
CA ASN A 49 9.36 7.68 -7.45
C ASN A 49 9.68 6.40 -8.23
N PRO A 50 10.80 6.39 -8.98
CA PRO A 50 11.19 5.26 -9.81
C PRO A 50 11.32 3.93 -9.07
N PRO A 51 11.81 3.83 -7.81
CA PRO A 51 11.83 2.58 -7.05
C PRO A 51 10.44 2.01 -6.82
N LEU A 52 9.44 2.83 -6.49
CA LEU A 52 8.06 2.38 -6.34
C LEU A 52 7.44 1.97 -7.67
N ALA A 53 7.75 2.68 -8.75
CA ALA A 53 7.32 2.28 -10.10
C ALA A 53 7.87 0.90 -10.47
N PHE A 54 9.15 0.66 -10.20
CA PHE A 54 9.79 -0.62 -10.43
C PHE A 54 9.17 -1.72 -9.57
N LEU A 55 8.93 -1.45 -8.29
CA LEU A 55 8.28 -2.40 -7.38
C LEU A 55 6.88 -2.77 -7.88
N GLU A 56 6.05 -1.78 -8.22
CA GLU A 56 4.70 -1.99 -8.75
C GLU A 56 4.71 -2.86 -10.02
N GLN A 57 5.65 -2.61 -10.91
CA GLN A 57 5.75 -3.34 -12.17
C GLN A 57 6.24 -4.78 -12.02
N ASN A 58 6.99 -5.11 -10.97
CA ASN A 58 7.67 -6.39 -10.83
C ASN A 58 7.21 -7.23 -9.64
N LEU A 59 6.66 -6.62 -8.58
CA LEU A 59 6.21 -7.32 -7.38
C LEU A 59 5.10 -8.34 -7.73
N PHE A 60 5.23 -9.56 -7.24
CA PHE A 60 4.34 -10.70 -7.48
C PHE A 60 4.14 -11.09 -8.95
N ARG A 61 4.97 -10.58 -9.86
CA ARG A 61 4.91 -10.93 -11.29
C ARG A 61 5.96 -11.97 -11.71
N TYR A 62 6.69 -12.52 -10.76
CA TYR A 62 7.73 -13.53 -10.96
C TYR A 62 8.81 -13.11 -11.98
N THR A 63 9.08 -11.83 -12.08
CA THR A 63 10.18 -11.34 -12.89
C THR A 63 11.50 -11.46 -12.11
N LYS A 64 12.59 -11.81 -12.82
CA LYS A 64 13.93 -11.84 -12.24
C LYS A 64 14.66 -10.49 -12.39
N ARG A 65 13.90 -9.39 -12.47
CA ARG A 65 14.47 -8.05 -12.61
C ARG A 65 14.94 -7.53 -11.27
N VAL A 66 16.08 -6.85 -11.28
CA VAL A 66 16.66 -6.18 -10.11
C VAL A 66 16.67 -4.68 -10.38
N TYR A 67 16.47 -3.90 -9.35
CA TYR A 67 16.60 -2.44 -9.42
C TYR A 67 18.04 -2.08 -9.07
N ASP A 68 18.83 -1.69 -10.07
CA ASP A 68 20.28 -1.52 -9.93
C ASP A 68 20.68 -0.10 -9.46
N ASN A 69 19.74 0.85 -9.45
CA ASN A 69 20.03 2.20 -9.02
C ASN A 69 19.97 2.33 -7.50
N LYS A 70 20.87 3.16 -6.92
CA LYS A 70 20.80 3.50 -5.50
C LYS A 70 19.48 4.21 -5.20
N GLN A 71 18.82 3.82 -4.12
CA GLN A 71 17.55 4.38 -3.70
C GLN A 71 17.46 4.47 -2.17
N ASP A 72 16.66 5.40 -1.65
CA ASP A 72 16.36 5.61 -0.23
C ASP A 72 14.85 5.73 0.06
N MET A 73 14.03 5.45 -0.96
CA MET A 73 12.56 5.57 -0.88
C MET A 73 11.92 4.32 -0.29
N LEU A 74 12.58 3.17 -0.39
CA LEU A 74 12.10 1.89 0.11
C LEU A 74 13.12 1.31 1.09
N SER A 75 12.64 0.87 2.23
CA SER A 75 13.46 0.16 3.21
C SER A 75 12.74 -1.07 3.72
N LEU A 76 13.49 -2.11 4.03
CA LEU A 76 13.01 -3.34 4.62
C LEU A 76 13.73 -3.55 5.95
N HIS A 77 12.98 -3.70 7.02
CA HIS A 77 13.49 -3.89 8.35
C HIS A 77 13.01 -5.22 8.92
N ALA A 78 13.90 -5.94 9.59
CA ALA A 78 13.57 -7.16 10.31
C ALA A 78 13.68 -6.90 11.82
N VAL A 79 12.62 -7.18 12.55
CA VAL A 79 12.54 -7.04 14.01
C VAL A 79 12.10 -8.35 14.64
N LYS A 80 12.34 -8.52 15.94
CA LYS A 80 12.18 -9.82 16.59
C LYS A 80 10.72 -10.23 16.84
N ASN A 81 9.86 -9.26 17.11
CA ASN A 81 8.50 -9.52 17.53
C ASN A 81 7.60 -8.30 17.30
N PRO A 82 6.25 -8.47 17.34
CA PRO A 82 5.30 -7.39 17.08
C PRO A 82 5.43 -6.18 18.00
N LYS A 83 5.84 -6.38 19.26
CA LYS A 83 6.07 -5.30 20.22
C LYS A 83 7.23 -4.41 19.79
N GLU A 84 8.37 -4.99 19.44
CA GLU A 84 9.54 -4.25 18.96
C GLU A 84 9.25 -3.58 17.60
N GLU A 85 8.49 -4.24 16.75
CA GLU A 85 8.06 -3.68 15.47
C GLU A 85 7.20 -2.42 15.67
N SER A 86 6.24 -2.47 16.59
CA SER A 86 5.40 -1.31 16.92
C SER A 86 6.21 -0.12 17.44
N VAL A 87 7.19 -0.38 18.30
CA VAL A 87 8.11 0.67 18.79
C VAL A 87 8.96 1.23 17.67
N PHE A 88 9.48 0.37 16.79
CA PHE A 88 10.26 0.78 15.62
C PHE A 88 9.44 1.67 14.68
N ILE A 89 8.20 1.27 14.35
CA ILE A 89 7.29 2.05 13.49
C ILE A 89 7.05 3.44 14.06
N VAL A 90 6.73 3.55 15.35
CA VAL A 90 6.50 4.84 16.01
C VAL A 90 7.77 5.71 16.00
N SER A 91 8.93 5.10 16.25
CA SER A 91 10.21 5.81 16.20
C SER A 91 10.50 6.35 14.80
N GLU A 92 10.18 5.60 13.76
CA GLU A 92 10.37 6.01 12.37
C GLU A 92 9.39 7.12 11.97
N ILE A 93 8.14 7.05 12.40
CA ILE A 93 7.15 8.13 12.23
C ILE A 93 7.67 9.43 12.86
N LEU A 94 8.13 9.37 14.11
CA LEU A 94 8.68 10.54 14.80
C LEU A 94 9.93 11.08 14.10
N ARG A 95 10.80 10.20 13.61
CA ARG A 95 11.97 10.59 12.84
C ARG A 95 11.56 11.35 11.57
N LEU A 96 10.61 10.83 10.81
CA LEU A 96 10.12 11.46 9.58
C LEU A 96 9.50 12.83 9.83
N VAL A 97 8.68 12.96 10.88
CA VAL A 97 8.09 14.26 11.27
C VAL A 97 9.17 15.26 11.64
N ARG A 98 10.15 14.87 12.46
CA ARG A 98 11.19 15.76 12.97
C ARG A 98 12.25 16.14 11.94
N THR A 99 12.61 15.22 11.06
CA THR A 99 13.77 15.41 10.17
C THR A 99 13.38 15.68 8.71
N LYS A 100 12.21 15.26 8.28
CA LYS A 100 11.74 15.39 6.89
C LYS A 100 10.53 16.31 6.74
N GLY A 101 9.97 16.79 7.86
CA GLY A 101 8.83 17.71 7.85
C GLY A 101 7.49 17.06 7.44
N TYR A 102 7.38 15.74 7.48
CA TYR A 102 6.11 15.06 7.25
C TYR A 102 5.11 15.39 8.35
N ARG A 103 3.84 15.39 7.99
CA ARG A 103 2.75 15.52 8.97
C ARG A 103 2.22 14.13 9.29
N TYR A 104 1.72 13.90 10.48
CA TYR A 104 1.12 12.62 10.88
C TYR A 104 0.05 12.14 9.91
N ARG A 105 -0.78 13.06 9.39
CA ARG A 105 -1.83 12.74 8.40
C ARG A 105 -1.32 12.30 7.03
N ASP A 106 -0.04 12.49 6.74
CA ASP A 106 0.57 12.10 5.46
C ASP A 106 1.13 10.67 5.52
N MET A 107 1.00 9.98 6.67
CA MET A 107 1.54 8.65 6.92
C MET A 107 0.43 7.65 7.24
N ALA A 108 0.60 6.43 6.76
CA ALA A 108 -0.28 5.31 7.07
C ALA A 108 0.54 4.09 7.48
N VAL A 109 0.03 3.34 8.43
CA VAL A 109 0.57 2.02 8.84
C VAL A 109 -0.46 0.97 8.46
N ILE A 110 -0.04 -0.03 7.73
CA ILE A 110 -0.90 -1.13 7.28
C ILE A 110 -0.41 -2.41 7.95
N VAL A 111 -1.30 -3.09 8.66
CA VAL A 111 -1.04 -4.38 9.29
C VAL A 111 -1.98 -5.44 8.74
N SER A 112 -1.48 -6.65 8.57
CA SER A 112 -2.26 -7.79 8.09
C SER A 112 -3.05 -8.50 9.19
N ASP A 113 -2.61 -8.36 10.44
CA ASP A 113 -3.17 -9.03 11.61
C ASP A 113 -3.40 -8.02 12.73
N MET A 114 -4.63 -7.50 12.78
CA MET A 114 -5.03 -6.51 13.77
C MET A 114 -5.10 -7.09 15.19
N GLU A 115 -5.47 -8.36 15.35
CA GLU A 115 -5.56 -8.97 16.69
C GLU A 115 -4.21 -8.98 17.39
N THR A 116 -3.15 -9.34 16.66
CA THR A 116 -1.79 -9.36 17.19
C THR A 116 -1.20 -7.97 17.41
N TYR A 117 -1.48 -7.02 16.52
CA TYR A 117 -0.78 -5.73 16.52
C TYR A 117 -1.49 -4.59 17.24
N ALA A 118 -2.83 -4.62 17.35
CA ALA A 118 -3.59 -3.45 17.83
C ALA A 118 -3.12 -2.96 19.20
N GLU A 119 -3.00 -3.85 20.18
CA GLU A 119 -2.59 -3.48 21.53
C GLU A 119 -1.17 -2.87 21.60
N TYR A 120 -0.21 -3.50 20.91
CA TYR A 120 1.17 -3.02 20.90
C TYR A 120 1.30 -1.67 20.18
N MET A 121 0.61 -1.50 19.06
CA MET A 121 0.59 -0.25 18.30
C MET A 121 -0.07 0.89 19.08
N GLU A 122 -1.27 0.65 19.64
CA GLU A 122 -1.96 1.63 20.45
C GLU A 122 -1.12 2.10 21.63
N ARG A 123 -0.54 1.16 22.35
CA ARG A 123 0.35 1.47 23.48
C ARG A 123 1.56 2.30 23.04
N ALA A 124 2.21 1.92 21.95
CA ALA A 124 3.38 2.63 21.43
C ALA A 124 3.03 4.06 20.99
N PHE A 125 1.93 4.24 20.27
CA PHE A 125 1.44 5.55 19.86
C PHE A 125 1.09 6.46 21.05
N ARG A 126 0.38 5.92 22.05
CA ARG A 126 0.01 6.66 23.26
C ARG A 126 1.22 7.09 24.07
N ILE A 127 2.19 6.19 24.30
CA ILE A 127 3.40 6.51 25.06
C ILE A 127 4.20 7.63 24.38
N CYS A 128 4.27 7.59 23.06
CA CYS A 128 5.03 8.58 22.29
C CYS A 128 4.24 9.83 21.90
N GLY A 129 2.97 9.94 22.30
CA GLY A 129 2.11 11.08 21.96
C GLY A 129 1.84 11.24 20.47
N VAL A 130 1.89 10.17 19.70
CA VAL A 130 1.61 10.19 18.26
C VAL A 130 0.10 10.04 18.05
N PRO A 131 -0.57 11.02 17.41
CA PRO A 131 -1.98 10.90 17.09
C PRO A 131 -2.22 9.81 16.05
N PHE A 132 -3.24 9.01 16.23
CA PHE A 132 -3.57 7.94 15.30
C PHE A 132 -5.08 7.72 15.16
N LEU A 133 -5.49 7.11 14.06
CA LEU A 133 -6.85 6.70 13.76
C LEU A 133 -6.81 5.22 13.32
N TRP A 134 -7.63 4.40 13.94
CA TRP A 134 -7.85 3.03 13.50
C TRP A 134 -8.91 2.97 12.39
N ILE A 135 -8.61 2.27 11.32
CA ILE A 135 -9.56 1.94 10.27
C ILE A 135 -9.63 0.41 10.20
N THR A 136 -10.75 -0.15 10.61
CA THR A 136 -11.03 -1.59 10.54
C THR A 136 -12.23 -1.83 9.63
N ASN A 137 -12.40 -3.07 9.18
CA ASN A 137 -13.54 -3.43 8.33
C ASN A 137 -14.89 -3.34 9.07
N GLU A 138 -14.89 -3.29 10.41
CA GLU A 138 -16.09 -3.34 11.22
C GLU A 138 -16.48 -2.00 11.87
N VAL A 139 -15.52 -1.16 12.21
CA VAL A 139 -15.78 0.14 12.85
C VAL A 139 -14.67 1.15 12.56
N CYS A 140 -15.03 2.34 12.12
CA CYS A 140 -14.13 3.48 12.11
C CYS A 140 -14.11 4.10 13.51
N CYS A 141 -13.16 3.72 14.34
CA CYS A 141 -12.98 4.32 15.66
C CYS A 141 -12.26 5.66 15.52
N LEU A 142 -13.03 6.74 15.50
CA LEU A 142 -12.51 8.10 15.62
C LEU A 142 -12.00 8.31 17.06
N ILE A 143 -10.69 8.25 17.25
CA ILE A 143 -10.10 8.82 18.47
C ILE A 143 -9.98 10.31 18.20
N PRO A 144 -10.61 11.17 19.04
CA PRO A 144 -10.60 12.61 18.79
C PRO A 144 -9.17 13.13 18.79
N LEU A 145 -8.76 13.73 17.69
CA LEU A 145 -7.47 14.41 17.52
C LEU A 145 -7.40 15.74 18.27
N TRP A 146 -8.37 16.03 19.16
CA TRP A 146 -8.50 17.31 19.84
C TRP A 146 -8.39 17.11 21.35
N ASN A 147 -7.19 17.20 21.86
CA ASN A 147 -6.90 17.85 23.15
C ASN A 147 -5.50 18.47 23.04
N THR A 148 -5.51 19.72 22.67
CA THR A 148 -4.39 20.64 22.87
C THR A 148 -4.25 20.95 24.34
#